data_6d9195b80c4ff7f82a82032151f7d584
#
_entry.id   6d9195b80c4ff7f82a82032151f7d584
#
_cell.length_a   1.000
_cell.length_b   1.000
_cell.length_c   1.000
_cell.angle_alpha   90.00
_cell.angle_beta   90.00
_cell.angle_gamma   90.00
#
_symmetry.space_group_name_H-M   'P 1'
#
loop_
_entity.id
_entity.type
_entity.pdbx_description
1 polymer ?
#
loop_
_entity_poly.entity_id
_entity_poly.type
_entity_poly.pdbx_seq_one_letter_code
_entity_poly.pdbx_strand_id
1 'polypeptide(L)'
;MSEHGTAPLSGGKPGRRGSADRGRGGPPGVPPHGGGLHPGTVGHFDEITSGTVWRLRSRACWQEAAELLLPAAEHNPRAALCRAELLIEQCLFTADHWEAAETALRLAEAGVTSTEQRAGASCARGFLAYLGSVLGPRDRLDEAQAALGRTSALLPPQAAGRPLLDFRRGLVAENLLRDQTAAWIAYRRSHEGALACGDTLLSSYTWRHLAALALAGGDRVRAREGFDHSLRLREELGFTVGVAPALAALAEVSEPEEAARLRAEAGRLVQALGGVPVWLVGRLGEAAPTGGPPGAPRGAPPSARPGVPSVPNPGR
;
A
#
# COMPACT_ATOMS: atom_id res chain seq x y z
N MET A 1 -56.32 -14.12 -40.71
CA MET A 1 -57.64 -13.79 -40.16
C MET A 1 -57.32 -12.98 -38.94
N SER A 2 -57.30 -11.70 -39.12
CA SER A 2 -58.38 -10.70 -38.87
C SER A 2 -58.44 -10.40 -37.39
N GLU A 3 -58.48 -9.22 -36.83
CA GLU A 3 -58.46 -7.82 -37.25
C GLU A 3 -58.49 -6.97 -35.97
N HIS A 4 -57.82 -5.86 -35.98
CA HIS A 4 -58.26 -4.50 -35.65
C HIS A 4 -58.87 -4.16 -34.27
N GLY A 5 -58.37 -3.04 -33.73
CA GLY A 5 -59.08 -2.23 -32.76
C GLY A 5 -58.29 -1.05 -32.22
N THR A 6 -58.29 -0.01 -32.99
CA THR A 6 -58.01 1.43 -32.88
C THR A 6 -58.43 2.13 -31.57
N ALA A 7 -57.70 3.19 -31.26
CA ALA A 7 -57.80 4.29 -30.26
C ALA A 7 -59.20 5.03 -30.23
N PRO A 8 -59.48 6.06 -29.36
CA PRO A 8 -58.76 7.34 -29.34
C PRO A 8 -58.71 8.13 -27.98
N LEU A 9 -57.77 9.07 -27.95
CA LEU A 9 -57.72 10.47 -27.50
C LEU A 9 -58.83 11.11 -26.66
N SER A 10 -58.38 11.81 -25.55
CA SER A 10 -58.80 13.18 -25.14
C SER A 10 -58.03 13.54 -23.87
N GLY A 11 -57.31 14.61 -23.67
CA GLY A 11 -57.66 15.99 -23.92
C GLY A 11 -57.84 16.71 -22.60
N GLY A 12 -56.86 17.53 -22.14
CA GLY A 12 -57.03 18.38 -20.99
C GLY A 12 -55.76 19.05 -20.46
N LYS A 13 -55.44 20.26 -20.94
CA LYS A 13 -54.58 21.31 -20.34
C LYS A 13 -55.44 22.26 -19.51
N PRO A 14 -54.88 23.29 -18.80
CA PRO A 14 -53.63 23.51 -18.07
C PRO A 14 -53.88 24.19 -16.69
N GLY A 15 -52.80 24.37 -15.91
CA GLY A 15 -52.81 25.46 -14.93
C GLY A 15 -52.17 25.18 -13.58
N ARG A 16 -51.00 25.66 -13.25
CA ARG A 16 -50.69 26.89 -12.52
C ARG A 16 -49.20 26.93 -12.13
N ARG A 17 -48.62 28.07 -12.37
CA ARG A 17 -47.24 28.43 -11.96
C ARG A 17 -47.14 28.46 -10.44
N GLY A 18 -46.16 27.76 -9.89
CA GLY A 18 -45.68 27.86 -8.52
C GLY A 18 -44.19 28.21 -8.54
N SER A 19 -43.86 29.28 -7.91
CA SER A 19 -42.61 30.01 -7.74
C SER A 19 -41.41 29.12 -7.45
N ALA A 20 -40.34 29.31 -8.23
CA ALA A 20 -39.04 28.70 -8.00
C ALA A 20 -38.37 29.36 -6.80
N ASP A 21 -38.22 28.62 -5.73
CA ASP A 21 -37.26 28.88 -4.69
C ASP A 21 -35.91 28.25 -5.12
N ARG A 22 -34.96 29.12 -5.54
CA ARG A 22 -33.58 28.72 -5.85
C ARG A 22 -32.81 28.62 -4.56
N GLY A 23 -32.97 27.50 -3.85
CA GLY A 23 -32.04 27.09 -2.82
C GLY A 23 -30.64 26.96 -3.43
N ARG A 24 -29.71 27.82 -3.02
CA ARG A 24 -28.28 27.71 -3.32
C ARG A 24 -27.79 26.35 -2.82
N GLY A 25 -27.67 25.40 -3.72
CA GLY A 25 -26.88 24.21 -3.47
C GLY A 25 -25.42 24.61 -3.28
N GLY A 26 -24.91 24.54 -2.06
CA GLY A 26 -23.50 24.52 -1.80
C GLY A 26 -22.87 23.35 -2.55
N PRO A 27 -21.55 23.39 -2.84
CA PRO A 27 -20.87 22.28 -3.49
C PRO A 27 -21.14 21.01 -2.67
N PRO A 28 -21.32 19.84 -3.33
CA PRO A 28 -21.50 18.58 -2.62
C PRO A 28 -20.34 18.42 -1.65
N GLY A 29 -20.66 18.26 -0.37
CA GLY A 29 -19.68 18.05 0.68
C GLY A 29 -18.78 16.90 0.25
N VAL A 30 -17.49 17.19 0.15
CA VAL A 30 -16.45 16.17 -0.03
C VAL A 30 -16.67 15.16 1.08
N PRO A 31 -16.90 13.87 0.77
CA PRO A 31 -17.04 12.87 1.83
C PRO A 31 -15.78 12.93 2.69
N PRO A 32 -15.87 12.77 4.01
CA PRO A 32 -14.70 12.80 4.88
C PRO A 32 -13.70 11.79 4.33
N HIS A 33 -12.52 12.28 3.97
CA HIS A 33 -11.43 11.48 3.43
C HIS A 33 -10.97 10.51 4.51
N GLY A 34 -11.67 9.41 4.66
CA GLY A 34 -11.26 8.26 5.44
C GLY A 34 -10.11 7.53 4.73
N GLY A 35 -8.96 8.17 4.62
CA GLY A 35 -7.69 7.51 4.35
C GLY A 35 -7.39 6.62 5.55
N GLY A 36 -8.19 5.57 5.73
CA GLY A 36 -8.11 4.70 6.89
C GLY A 36 -6.99 3.71 6.73
N LEU A 37 -6.31 3.49 7.79
CA LEU A 37 -6.16 2.13 8.28
C LEU A 37 -7.47 1.42 7.96
N HIS A 38 -7.46 0.28 7.30
CA HIS A 38 -8.63 -0.42 6.73
C HIS A 38 -10.00 0.00 7.26
N PRO A 39 -11.06 0.08 6.41
CA PRO A 39 -12.43 0.34 6.87
C PRO A 39 -12.90 -0.59 7.99
N GLY A 40 -12.32 -1.80 8.11
CA GLY A 40 -12.55 -2.72 9.22
C GLY A 40 -11.79 -2.40 10.51
N THR A 41 -10.74 -1.57 10.46
CA THR A 41 -9.91 -1.24 11.64
C THR A 41 -10.31 0.08 12.30
N VAL A 42 -10.93 1.01 11.57
CA VAL A 42 -11.19 2.39 12.03
C VAL A 42 -12.44 2.54 12.90
N GLY A 43 -13.14 1.48 13.19
CA GLY A 43 -14.50 1.55 13.74
C GLY A 43 -14.67 1.95 15.21
N HIS A 44 -13.80 2.70 15.91
CA HIS A 44 -14.08 3.21 17.28
C HIS A 44 -13.07 4.23 17.80
N PHE A 45 -12.29 4.87 16.94
CA PHE A 45 -11.62 6.12 17.32
C PHE A 45 -12.55 7.28 17.01
N ASP A 46 -12.54 8.32 17.84
CA ASP A 46 -13.16 9.55 17.43
C ASP A 46 -12.50 10.06 16.13
N GLU A 47 -13.25 10.83 15.36
CA GLU A 47 -12.82 11.33 14.05
C GLU A 47 -11.53 12.16 14.16
N ILE A 48 -11.34 12.88 15.28
CA ILE A 48 -10.18 13.72 15.55
C ILE A 48 -8.93 12.85 15.71
N THR A 49 -9.00 11.80 16.53
CA THR A 49 -7.89 10.86 16.72
C THR A 49 -7.52 10.17 15.43
N SER A 50 -8.50 9.67 14.69
CA SER A 50 -8.29 9.03 13.39
C SER A 50 -7.61 9.97 12.38
N GLY A 51 -8.08 11.20 12.27
CA GLY A 51 -7.50 12.22 11.41
C GLY A 51 -6.09 12.65 11.84
N THR A 52 -5.79 12.64 13.14
CA THR A 52 -4.45 12.97 13.65
C THR A 52 -3.46 11.84 13.39
N VAL A 53 -3.85 10.59 13.67
CA VAL A 53 -3.05 9.40 13.33
C VAL A 53 -2.72 9.37 11.84
N TRP A 54 -3.70 9.65 10.97
CA TRP A 54 -3.47 9.73 9.53
C TRP A 54 -2.45 10.80 9.15
N ARG A 55 -2.56 12.01 9.70
CA ARG A 55 -1.62 13.11 9.40
C ARG A 55 -0.19 12.80 9.84
N LEU A 56 -0.03 12.18 11.01
CA LEU A 56 1.28 11.76 11.52
C LEU A 56 1.88 10.66 10.64
N ARG A 57 1.13 9.58 10.38
CA ARG A 57 1.50 8.48 9.49
C ARG A 57 1.96 8.97 8.12
N SER A 58 1.17 9.87 7.51
CA SER A 58 1.44 10.39 6.17
C SER A 58 2.75 11.18 6.06
N ARG A 59 3.27 11.67 7.19
CA ARG A 59 4.49 12.46 7.30
C ARG A 59 5.66 11.71 7.94
N ALA A 60 5.61 10.38 7.96
CA ALA A 60 6.63 9.53 8.54
C ALA A 60 6.77 9.64 10.08
N CYS A 61 5.79 10.19 10.79
CA CYS A 61 5.74 10.30 12.25
C CYS A 61 5.01 9.08 12.85
N TRP A 62 5.50 7.87 12.55
CA TRP A 62 4.84 6.61 12.96
C TRP A 62 4.93 6.39 14.46
N GLN A 63 6.04 6.78 15.10
CA GLN A 63 6.24 6.62 16.53
C GLN A 63 5.20 7.47 17.31
N GLU A 64 5.05 8.73 16.94
CA GLU A 64 4.10 9.66 17.53
C GLU A 64 2.65 9.20 17.30
N ALA A 65 2.36 8.67 16.10
CA ALA A 65 1.07 8.08 15.79
C ALA A 65 0.78 6.84 16.65
N ALA A 66 1.79 5.99 16.87
CA ALA A 66 1.69 4.81 17.72
C ALA A 66 1.56 5.15 19.20
N GLU A 67 2.24 6.18 19.67
CA GLU A 67 2.12 6.70 21.04
C GLU A 67 0.73 7.28 21.31
N LEU A 68 0.16 8.00 20.36
CA LEU A 68 -1.22 8.51 20.46
C LEU A 68 -2.25 7.39 20.65
N LEU A 69 -2.00 6.21 20.08
CA LEU A 69 -2.87 5.04 20.22
C LEU A 69 -2.62 4.22 21.48
N LEU A 70 -1.52 4.43 22.18
CA LEU A 70 -1.10 3.59 23.31
C LEU A 70 -2.16 3.46 24.40
N PRO A 71 -2.80 4.54 24.90
CA PRO A 71 -3.83 4.42 25.93
C PRO A 71 -5.04 3.61 25.49
N ALA A 72 -5.45 3.74 24.23
CA ALA A 72 -6.56 2.97 23.68
C ALA A 72 -6.17 1.50 23.43
N ALA A 73 -4.91 1.23 23.07
CA ALA A 73 -4.42 -0.11 22.77
C ALA A 73 -4.42 -1.06 23.97
N GLU A 74 -4.37 -0.54 25.19
CA GLU A 74 -4.43 -1.33 26.41
C GLU A 74 -5.79 -2.04 26.60
N HIS A 75 -6.86 -1.45 26.07
CA HIS A 75 -8.23 -1.92 26.31
C HIS A 75 -9.01 -2.23 25.02
N ASN A 76 -8.45 -1.89 23.86
CA ASN A 76 -9.12 -2.05 22.57
C ASN A 76 -8.21 -2.83 21.59
N PRO A 77 -8.54 -4.09 21.26
CA PRO A 77 -7.75 -4.91 20.35
C PRO A 77 -7.57 -4.29 18.94
N ARG A 78 -8.53 -3.48 18.49
CA ARG A 78 -8.41 -2.77 17.21
C ARG A 78 -7.36 -1.68 17.28
N ALA A 79 -7.31 -0.93 18.39
CA ALA A 79 -6.28 0.07 18.63
C ALA A 79 -4.90 -0.56 18.72
N ALA A 80 -4.79 -1.69 19.42
CA ALA A 80 -3.54 -2.44 19.51
C ALA A 80 -3.04 -2.90 18.14
N LEU A 81 -3.93 -3.45 17.29
CA LEU A 81 -3.58 -3.86 15.94
C LEU A 81 -3.18 -2.66 15.07
N CYS A 82 -3.93 -1.56 15.14
CA CYS A 82 -3.63 -0.33 14.42
C CYS A 82 -2.24 0.22 14.79
N ARG A 83 -1.92 0.24 16.10
CA ARG A 83 -0.60 0.62 16.60
C ARG A 83 0.50 -0.29 16.06
N ALA A 84 0.28 -1.60 16.05
CA ALA A 84 1.22 -2.55 15.49
C ALA A 84 1.45 -2.34 13.97
N GLU A 85 0.40 -2.10 13.20
CA GLU A 85 0.49 -1.82 11.77
C GLU A 85 1.27 -0.54 11.45
N LEU A 86 1.13 0.52 12.27
CA LEU A 86 1.94 1.74 12.14
C LEU A 86 3.43 1.46 12.34
N LEU A 87 3.80 0.69 13.36
CA LEU A 87 5.19 0.35 13.63
C LEU A 87 5.76 -0.63 12.59
N ILE A 88 4.95 -1.52 12.05
CA ILE A 88 5.32 -2.37 10.92
C ILE A 88 5.55 -1.53 9.65
N GLU A 89 4.71 -0.52 9.42
CA GLU A 89 4.92 0.41 8.30
C GLU A 89 6.20 1.24 8.51
N GLN A 90 6.52 1.64 9.72
CA GLN A 90 7.81 2.26 10.04
C GLN A 90 8.98 1.36 9.59
N CYS A 91 8.94 0.07 9.90
CA CYS A 91 9.97 -0.88 9.42
C CYS A 91 10.07 -0.91 7.89
N LEU A 92 8.96 -0.84 7.16
CA LEU A 92 8.97 -0.76 5.69
C LEU A 92 9.76 0.43 5.17
N PHE A 93 9.60 1.59 5.80
CA PHE A 93 10.18 2.84 5.30
C PHE A 93 11.57 3.12 5.86
N THR A 94 11.91 2.61 7.05
CA THR A 94 13.19 2.89 7.73
C THR A 94 14.15 1.69 7.73
N ALA A 95 13.69 0.48 7.44
CA ALA A 95 14.43 -0.78 7.62
C ALA A 95 15.00 -0.97 9.05
N ASP A 96 14.31 -0.39 10.04
CA ASP A 96 14.70 -0.38 11.46
C ASP A 96 13.46 -0.54 12.36
N HIS A 97 13.65 -0.45 13.67
CA HIS A 97 12.59 -0.50 14.69
C HIS A 97 11.83 -1.85 14.78
N TRP A 98 12.44 -2.93 14.33
CA TRP A 98 11.86 -4.28 14.28
C TRP A 98 11.33 -4.77 15.63
N GLU A 99 12.05 -4.49 16.72
CA GLU A 99 11.67 -4.94 18.06
C GLU A 99 10.41 -4.26 18.56
N ALA A 100 10.26 -2.95 18.28
CA ALA A 100 9.06 -2.19 18.63
C ALA A 100 7.84 -2.73 17.89
N ALA A 101 7.96 -2.99 16.59
CA ALA A 101 6.91 -3.58 15.77
C ALA A 101 6.52 -4.99 16.24
N GLU A 102 7.52 -5.83 16.55
CA GLU A 102 7.33 -7.19 17.05
C GLU A 102 6.62 -7.20 18.41
N THR A 103 7.00 -6.29 19.31
CA THR A 103 6.39 -6.17 20.64
C THR A 103 4.95 -5.68 20.55
N ALA A 104 4.69 -4.65 19.74
CA ALA A 104 3.34 -4.14 19.54
C ALA A 104 2.42 -5.20 18.90
N LEU A 105 2.94 -5.98 17.94
CA LEU A 105 2.17 -7.02 17.30
C LEU A 105 1.85 -8.18 18.26
N ARG A 106 2.80 -8.59 19.11
CA ARG A 106 2.54 -9.61 20.15
C ARG A 106 1.44 -9.18 21.13
N LEU A 107 1.43 -7.90 21.53
CA LEU A 107 0.35 -7.36 22.36
C LEU A 107 -0.99 -7.38 21.63
N ALA A 108 -1.02 -7.01 20.36
CA ALA A 108 -2.23 -7.08 19.55
C ALA A 108 -2.74 -8.53 19.40
N GLU A 109 -1.84 -9.49 19.15
CA GLU A 109 -2.17 -10.94 19.06
C GLU A 109 -2.73 -11.49 20.38
N ALA A 110 -2.21 -11.07 21.52
CA ALA A 110 -2.69 -11.50 22.83
C ALA A 110 -4.08 -10.96 23.16
N GLY A 111 -4.43 -9.77 22.65
CA GLY A 111 -5.71 -9.09 22.92
C GLY A 111 -6.87 -9.50 22.01
N VAL A 112 -6.67 -10.37 21.00
CA VAL A 112 -7.70 -10.70 20.02
C VAL A 112 -8.86 -11.50 20.64
N THR A 113 -10.09 -11.04 20.41
CA THR A 113 -11.30 -11.65 20.93
C THR A 113 -12.23 -12.21 19.84
N SER A 114 -12.05 -11.79 18.58
CA SER A 114 -12.87 -12.22 17.45
C SER A 114 -12.05 -12.89 16.35
N THR A 115 -12.73 -13.65 15.47
CA THR A 115 -12.10 -14.26 14.28
C THR A 115 -11.54 -13.21 13.34
N GLU A 116 -12.25 -12.09 13.15
CA GLU A 116 -11.79 -10.98 12.31
C GLU A 116 -10.51 -10.34 12.85
N GLN A 117 -10.46 -10.06 14.16
CA GLN A 117 -9.27 -9.52 14.81
C GLN A 117 -8.08 -10.49 14.71
N ARG A 118 -8.34 -11.80 14.90
CA ARG A 118 -7.31 -12.84 14.73
C ARG A 118 -6.79 -12.89 13.31
N ALA A 119 -7.66 -12.75 12.34
CA ALA A 119 -7.28 -12.67 10.93
C ALA A 119 -6.42 -11.42 10.65
N GLY A 120 -6.81 -10.25 11.16
CA GLY A 120 -6.06 -9.00 11.04
C GLY A 120 -4.66 -9.11 11.64
N ALA A 121 -4.55 -9.61 12.88
CA ALA A 121 -3.27 -9.80 13.56
C ALA A 121 -2.37 -10.82 12.82
N SER A 122 -2.95 -11.93 12.35
CA SER A 122 -2.22 -12.92 11.53
C SER A 122 -1.75 -12.32 10.18
N CYS A 123 -2.57 -11.47 9.55
CA CYS A 123 -2.20 -10.76 8.34
C CYS A 123 -1.04 -9.79 8.59
N ALA A 124 -1.07 -9.03 9.69
CA ALA A 124 0.02 -8.14 10.11
C ALA A 124 1.32 -8.92 10.41
N ARG A 125 1.22 -10.10 11.07
CA ARG A 125 2.34 -11.03 11.29
C ARG A 125 2.97 -11.45 9.98
N GLY A 126 2.18 -11.84 9.00
CA GLY A 126 2.67 -12.23 7.67
C GLY A 126 3.40 -11.09 6.97
N PHE A 127 2.91 -9.85 7.12
CA PHE A 127 3.55 -8.68 6.54
C PHE A 127 4.87 -8.31 7.24
N LEU A 128 4.92 -8.36 8.57
CA LEU A 128 6.16 -8.13 9.33
C LEU A 128 7.23 -9.18 8.98
N ALA A 129 6.84 -10.46 8.84
CA ALA A 129 7.75 -11.51 8.42
C ALA A 129 8.25 -11.32 6.98
N TYR A 130 7.37 -10.92 6.04
CA TYR A 130 7.75 -10.55 4.68
C TYR A 130 8.77 -9.42 4.68
N LEU A 131 8.54 -8.33 5.42
CA LEU A 131 9.48 -7.22 5.52
C LEU A 131 10.82 -7.66 6.10
N GLY A 132 10.81 -8.53 7.12
CA GLY A 132 12.00 -9.12 7.71
C GLY A 132 12.85 -9.87 6.69
N SER A 133 12.23 -10.56 5.72
CA SER A 133 12.93 -11.27 4.63
C SER A 133 13.48 -10.31 3.55
N VAL A 134 12.76 -9.21 3.25
CA VAL A 134 13.15 -8.29 2.17
C VAL A 134 14.15 -7.23 2.65
N LEU A 135 13.95 -6.67 3.82
CA LEU A 135 14.68 -5.52 4.34
C LEU A 135 15.48 -5.84 5.61
N GLY A 136 15.10 -6.87 6.32
CA GLY A 136 15.70 -7.25 7.59
C GLY A 136 16.86 -8.26 7.46
N PRO A 137 17.45 -8.62 8.60
CA PRO A 137 18.65 -9.48 8.61
C PRO A 137 18.34 -10.98 8.49
N ARG A 138 17.07 -11.38 8.49
CA ARG A 138 16.67 -12.80 8.55
C ARG A 138 15.62 -13.13 7.52
N ASP A 139 15.77 -14.29 6.87
CA ASP A 139 14.69 -14.86 6.06
C ASP A 139 13.59 -15.43 6.98
N ARG A 140 12.34 -14.99 6.75
CA ARG A 140 11.13 -15.38 7.47
C ARG A 140 10.02 -15.80 6.49
N LEU A 141 10.39 -16.29 5.30
CA LEU A 141 9.43 -16.65 4.26
C LEU A 141 8.39 -17.67 4.76
N ASP A 142 8.82 -18.73 5.45
CA ASP A 142 7.90 -19.76 5.97
C ASP A 142 6.88 -19.17 6.96
N GLU A 143 7.34 -18.25 7.83
CA GLU A 143 6.46 -17.54 8.75
C GLU A 143 5.46 -16.64 8.02
N ALA A 144 5.91 -15.90 6.99
CA ALA A 144 5.05 -15.06 6.18
C ALA A 144 3.96 -15.90 5.51
N GLN A 145 4.33 -17.00 4.86
CA GLN A 145 3.39 -17.91 4.20
C GLN A 145 2.41 -18.54 5.17
N ALA A 146 2.89 -19.05 6.32
CA ALA A 146 2.05 -19.66 7.34
C ALA A 146 1.04 -18.66 7.92
N ALA A 147 1.47 -17.43 8.22
CA ALA A 147 0.60 -16.40 8.76
C ALA A 147 -0.47 -15.93 7.73
N LEU A 148 -0.09 -15.67 6.47
CA LEU A 148 -1.05 -15.35 5.42
C LEU A 148 -1.97 -16.51 5.07
N GLY A 149 -1.49 -17.75 5.19
CA GLY A 149 -2.30 -18.97 5.09
C GLY A 149 -3.38 -19.04 6.16
N ARG A 150 -3.02 -18.82 7.42
CA ARG A 150 -3.97 -18.74 8.55
C ARG A 150 -5.01 -17.63 8.32
N THR A 151 -4.57 -16.46 7.90
CA THR A 151 -5.47 -15.35 7.56
C THR A 151 -6.49 -15.76 6.50
N SER A 152 -6.04 -16.47 5.47
CA SER A 152 -6.90 -16.97 4.39
C SER A 152 -7.96 -17.96 4.86
N ALA A 153 -7.63 -18.79 5.83
CA ALA A 153 -8.56 -19.74 6.42
C ALA A 153 -9.61 -19.07 7.33
N LEU A 154 -9.24 -17.94 7.96
CA LEU A 154 -10.12 -17.20 8.87
C LEU A 154 -11.06 -16.22 8.15
N LEU A 155 -10.66 -15.71 6.98
CA LEU A 155 -11.43 -14.70 6.25
C LEU A 155 -12.25 -15.31 5.12
N PRO A 156 -13.59 -15.14 5.13
CA PRO A 156 -14.43 -15.41 3.95
C PRO A 156 -13.97 -14.63 2.72
N PRO A 157 -14.27 -15.10 1.51
CA PRO A 157 -13.88 -14.40 0.27
C PRO A 157 -14.34 -12.94 0.18
N GLN A 158 -15.48 -12.61 0.79
CA GLN A 158 -16.11 -11.28 0.76
C GLN A 158 -15.77 -10.42 1.99
N ALA A 159 -14.93 -10.90 2.89
CA ALA A 159 -14.55 -10.14 4.09
C ALA A 159 -13.78 -8.87 3.72
N ALA A 160 -14.02 -7.77 4.44
CA ALA A 160 -13.39 -6.48 4.22
C ALA A 160 -11.84 -6.54 4.28
N GLY A 161 -11.27 -7.47 5.05
CA GLY A 161 -9.82 -7.68 5.11
C GLY A 161 -9.22 -8.50 3.95
N ARG A 162 -10.06 -9.05 3.06
CA ARG A 162 -9.59 -9.90 1.95
C ARG A 162 -8.71 -9.18 0.94
N PRO A 163 -9.02 -7.94 0.51
CA PRO A 163 -8.17 -7.20 -0.42
C PRO A 163 -6.75 -6.99 0.10
N LEU A 164 -6.58 -6.67 1.39
CA LEU A 164 -5.26 -6.50 1.99
C LEU A 164 -4.50 -7.83 2.07
N LEU A 165 -5.15 -8.92 2.43
CA LEU A 165 -4.55 -10.25 2.42
C LEU A 165 -4.03 -10.60 1.02
N ASP A 166 -4.84 -10.39 -0.02
CA ASP A 166 -4.45 -10.70 -1.39
C ASP A 166 -3.27 -9.80 -1.83
N PHE A 167 -3.25 -8.52 -1.44
CA PHE A 167 -2.10 -7.63 -1.65
C PHE A 167 -0.81 -8.17 -1.02
N ARG A 168 -0.85 -8.54 0.27
CA ARG A 168 0.31 -9.08 1.00
C ARG A 168 0.79 -10.42 0.42
N ARG A 169 -0.11 -11.25 -0.08
CA ARG A 169 0.24 -12.46 -0.83
C ARG A 169 0.93 -12.14 -2.15
N GLY A 170 0.45 -11.11 -2.85
CA GLY A 170 1.11 -10.60 -4.06
C GLY A 170 2.55 -10.17 -3.79
N LEU A 171 2.79 -9.45 -2.69
CA LEU A 171 4.14 -9.05 -2.29
C LEU A 171 5.07 -10.24 -2.05
N VAL A 172 4.60 -11.28 -1.36
CA VAL A 172 5.37 -12.51 -1.14
C VAL A 172 5.65 -13.23 -2.47
N ALA A 173 4.65 -13.36 -3.33
CA ALA A 173 4.80 -14.00 -4.64
C ALA A 173 5.81 -13.24 -5.52
N GLU A 174 5.70 -11.91 -5.61
CA GLU A 174 6.58 -11.07 -6.43
C GLU A 174 8.02 -11.09 -5.92
N ASN A 175 8.23 -10.79 -4.63
CA ASN A 175 9.56 -10.44 -4.13
C ASN A 175 10.32 -11.62 -3.53
N LEU A 176 9.65 -12.61 -2.97
CA LEU A 176 10.30 -13.74 -2.31
C LEU A 176 10.25 -15.01 -3.18
N LEU A 177 9.09 -15.31 -3.79
CA LEU A 177 8.92 -16.50 -4.60
C LEU A 177 9.30 -16.29 -6.08
N ARG A 178 9.41 -15.02 -6.53
CA ARG A 178 9.66 -14.65 -7.93
C ARG A 178 8.61 -15.20 -8.91
N ASP A 179 7.39 -15.40 -8.42
CA ASP A 179 6.24 -15.86 -9.22
C ASP A 179 5.40 -14.66 -9.65
N GLN A 180 5.72 -14.11 -10.81
CA GLN A 180 5.02 -12.95 -11.36
C GLN A 180 3.55 -13.26 -11.71
N THR A 181 3.24 -14.50 -12.07
CA THR A 181 1.87 -14.89 -12.39
C THR A 181 0.99 -14.90 -11.15
N ALA A 182 1.46 -15.55 -10.07
CA ALA A 182 0.76 -15.54 -8.80
C ALA A 182 0.64 -14.12 -8.22
N ALA A 183 1.69 -13.31 -8.35
CA ALA A 183 1.69 -11.91 -7.92
C ALA A 183 0.61 -11.10 -8.67
N TRP A 184 0.56 -11.22 -10.00
CA TRP A 184 -0.42 -10.52 -10.82
C TRP A 184 -1.87 -10.90 -10.46
N ILE A 185 -2.15 -12.21 -10.28
CA ILE A 185 -3.48 -12.68 -9.86
C ILE A 185 -3.86 -12.10 -8.49
N ALA A 186 -2.94 -12.11 -7.54
CA ALA A 186 -3.16 -11.62 -6.19
C ALA A 186 -3.38 -10.09 -6.18
N TYR A 187 -2.57 -9.33 -6.89
CA TYR A 187 -2.73 -7.87 -7.00
C TYR A 187 -4.02 -7.47 -7.72
N ARG A 188 -4.42 -8.18 -8.77
CA ARG A 188 -5.70 -7.92 -9.42
C ARG A 188 -6.89 -8.12 -8.48
N ARG A 189 -6.94 -9.24 -7.77
CA ARG A 189 -8.00 -9.50 -6.76
C ARG A 189 -8.02 -8.43 -5.68
N SER A 190 -6.83 -8.06 -5.19
CA SER A 190 -6.69 -6.97 -4.22
C SER A 190 -7.22 -5.65 -4.77
N HIS A 191 -6.87 -5.30 -6.00
CA HIS A 191 -7.30 -4.07 -6.67
C HIS A 191 -8.82 -4.00 -6.84
N GLU A 192 -9.42 -5.06 -7.39
CA GLU A 192 -10.86 -5.18 -7.56
C GLU A 192 -11.60 -5.06 -6.21
N GLY A 193 -11.09 -5.71 -5.17
CA GLY A 193 -11.64 -5.62 -3.82
C GLY A 193 -11.45 -4.24 -3.18
N ALA A 194 -10.30 -3.60 -3.37
CA ALA A 194 -10.03 -2.26 -2.87
C ALA A 194 -10.96 -1.22 -3.49
N LEU A 195 -11.20 -1.30 -4.81
CA LEU A 195 -12.17 -0.45 -5.50
C LEU A 195 -13.60 -0.68 -4.98
N ALA A 196 -13.99 -1.94 -4.78
CA ALA A 196 -15.33 -2.30 -4.31
C ALA A 196 -15.63 -1.77 -2.90
N CYS A 197 -14.63 -1.67 -2.01
CA CYS A 197 -14.79 -1.14 -0.65
C CYS A 197 -14.32 0.32 -0.48
N GLY A 198 -13.89 1.00 -1.55
CA GLY A 198 -13.45 2.39 -1.51
C GLY A 198 -12.11 2.59 -0.79
N ASP A 199 -11.26 1.56 -0.69
CA ASP A 199 -9.91 1.68 -0.09
C ASP A 199 -8.93 2.32 -1.09
N THR A 200 -8.91 3.65 -1.09
CA THR A 200 -8.09 4.45 -2.00
C THR A 200 -6.59 4.23 -1.77
N LEU A 201 -6.17 4.02 -0.51
CA LEU A 201 -4.75 3.80 -0.21
C LEU A 201 -4.28 2.45 -0.76
N LEU A 202 -5.03 1.38 -0.51
CA LEU A 202 -4.73 0.06 -1.06
C LEU A 202 -4.80 0.06 -2.59
N SER A 203 -5.76 0.78 -3.17
CA SER A 203 -5.84 0.99 -4.63
C SER A 203 -4.56 1.64 -5.17
N SER A 204 -3.98 2.63 -4.45
CA SER A 204 -2.73 3.26 -4.86
C SER A 204 -1.54 2.29 -4.86
N TYR A 205 -1.51 1.35 -3.90
CA TYR A 205 -0.47 0.32 -3.84
C TYR A 205 -0.62 -0.71 -4.96
N THR A 206 -1.85 -1.19 -5.19
CA THR A 206 -2.12 -2.19 -6.24
C THR A 206 -1.84 -1.64 -7.63
N TRP A 207 -2.21 -0.38 -7.92
CA TRP A 207 -1.82 0.29 -9.16
C TRP A 207 -0.32 0.28 -9.40
N ARG A 208 0.48 0.63 -8.37
CA ARG A 208 1.94 0.63 -8.47
C ARG A 208 2.50 -0.75 -8.82
N HIS A 209 2.03 -1.80 -8.14
CA HIS A 209 2.56 -3.15 -8.35
C HIS A 209 2.10 -3.75 -9.69
N LEU A 210 0.85 -3.54 -10.08
CA LEU A 210 0.36 -3.96 -11.41
C LEU A 210 1.12 -3.22 -12.53
N ALA A 211 1.43 -1.93 -12.36
CA ALA A 211 2.26 -1.16 -13.27
C ALA A 211 3.69 -1.70 -13.36
N ALA A 212 4.30 -2.07 -12.23
CA ALA A 212 5.64 -2.66 -12.21
C ALA A 212 5.68 -4.01 -12.95
N LEU A 213 4.66 -4.86 -12.78
CA LEU A 213 4.54 -6.11 -13.52
C LEU A 213 4.31 -5.87 -15.04
N ALA A 214 3.52 -4.86 -15.41
CA ALA A 214 3.35 -4.46 -16.81
C ALA A 214 4.69 -4.00 -17.42
N LEU A 215 5.47 -3.20 -16.68
CA LEU A 215 6.79 -2.75 -17.09
C LEU A 215 7.75 -3.94 -17.30
N ALA A 216 7.76 -4.88 -16.36
CA ALA A 216 8.56 -6.11 -16.46
C ALA A 216 8.17 -6.97 -17.68
N GLY A 217 6.89 -6.94 -18.06
CA GLY A 217 6.35 -7.57 -19.27
C GLY A 217 6.56 -6.76 -20.57
N GLY A 218 7.20 -5.57 -20.50
CA GLY A 218 7.47 -4.72 -21.65
C GLY A 218 6.33 -3.75 -22.02
N ASP A 219 5.20 -3.77 -21.34
CA ASP A 219 4.07 -2.86 -21.58
C ASP A 219 4.29 -1.53 -20.86
N ARG A 220 5.08 -0.69 -21.50
CA ARG A 220 5.49 0.62 -20.98
C ARG A 220 4.33 1.61 -20.88
N VAL A 221 3.35 1.50 -21.78
CA VAL A 221 2.16 2.37 -21.78
C VAL A 221 1.30 2.10 -20.55
N ARG A 222 0.93 0.83 -20.35
CA ARG A 222 0.14 0.44 -19.17
C ARG A 222 0.89 0.69 -17.86
N ALA A 223 2.22 0.50 -17.86
CA ALA A 223 3.05 0.82 -16.69
C ALA A 223 2.97 2.32 -16.35
N ARG A 224 3.09 3.21 -17.34
CA ARG A 224 2.98 4.66 -17.12
C ARG A 224 1.61 5.06 -16.57
N GLU A 225 0.53 4.55 -17.16
CA GLU A 225 -0.83 4.82 -16.68
C GLU A 225 -1.01 4.40 -15.22
N GLY A 226 -0.54 3.21 -14.85
CA GLY A 226 -0.69 2.70 -13.50
C GLY A 226 0.17 3.44 -12.47
N PHE A 227 1.40 3.85 -12.81
CA PHE A 227 2.24 4.66 -11.93
C PHE A 227 1.66 6.06 -11.74
N ASP A 228 1.11 6.67 -12.79
CA ASP A 228 0.44 7.96 -12.73
C ASP A 228 -0.83 7.89 -11.84
N HIS A 229 -1.64 6.84 -11.98
CA HIS A 229 -2.78 6.62 -11.10
C HIS A 229 -2.36 6.45 -9.63
N SER A 230 -1.31 5.67 -9.38
CA SER A 230 -0.77 5.50 -8.03
C SER A 230 -0.31 6.82 -7.40
N LEU A 231 0.38 7.65 -8.18
CA LEU A 231 0.84 8.98 -7.74
C LEU A 231 -0.34 9.88 -7.38
N ARG A 232 -1.29 10.05 -8.30
CA ARG A 232 -2.47 10.91 -8.06
C ARG A 232 -3.24 10.52 -6.81
N LEU A 233 -3.53 9.22 -6.63
CA LEU A 233 -4.24 8.76 -5.44
C LEU A 233 -3.50 9.08 -4.13
N ARG A 234 -2.17 8.99 -4.12
CA ARG A 234 -1.37 9.33 -2.93
C ARG A 234 -1.33 10.83 -2.66
N GLU A 235 -1.30 11.66 -3.70
CA GLU A 235 -1.39 13.12 -3.59
C GLU A 235 -2.77 13.54 -3.07
N GLU A 236 -3.86 13.00 -3.63
CA GLU A 236 -5.23 13.24 -3.19
C GLU A 236 -5.46 12.85 -1.72
N LEU A 237 -4.85 11.76 -1.27
CA LEU A 237 -4.88 11.32 0.12
C LEU A 237 -4.00 12.17 1.06
N GLY A 238 -3.11 12.99 0.53
CA GLY A 238 -2.07 13.65 1.32
C GLY A 238 -1.08 12.66 1.94
N PHE A 239 -0.89 11.47 1.33
CA PHE A 239 0.02 10.43 1.81
C PHE A 239 1.47 10.75 1.40
N THR A 240 2.03 11.80 1.99
CA THR A 240 3.30 12.44 1.61
C THR A 240 4.46 11.44 1.55
N VAL A 241 4.60 10.56 2.55
CA VAL A 241 5.68 9.55 2.57
C VAL A 241 5.57 8.55 1.41
N GLY A 242 4.38 8.35 0.88
CA GLY A 242 4.14 7.48 -0.28
C GLY A 242 4.34 8.19 -1.63
N VAL A 243 4.35 9.52 -1.68
CA VAL A 243 4.50 10.29 -2.93
C VAL A 243 5.89 10.13 -3.51
N ALA A 244 6.96 10.22 -2.72
CA ALA A 244 8.33 10.09 -3.22
C ALA A 244 8.59 8.76 -3.95
N PRO A 245 8.20 7.58 -3.42
CA PRO A 245 8.28 6.32 -4.16
C PRO A 245 7.44 6.27 -5.45
N ALA A 246 6.29 6.96 -5.47
CA ALA A 246 5.44 6.99 -6.66
C ALA A 246 6.07 7.84 -7.78
N LEU A 247 6.63 9.00 -7.44
CA LEU A 247 7.39 9.84 -8.37
C LEU A 247 8.59 9.09 -8.96
N ALA A 248 9.34 8.38 -8.10
CA ALA A 248 10.48 7.58 -8.55
C ALA A 248 10.07 6.45 -9.51
N ALA A 249 8.94 5.78 -9.24
CA ALA A 249 8.42 4.75 -10.12
C ALA A 249 7.94 5.31 -11.48
N LEU A 250 7.24 6.45 -11.46
CA LEU A 250 6.81 7.13 -12.70
C LEU A 250 8.02 7.56 -13.54
N ALA A 251 9.11 8.01 -12.89
CA ALA A 251 10.35 8.38 -13.56
C ALA A 251 11.00 7.23 -14.36
N GLU A 252 10.76 5.96 -13.99
CA GLU A 252 11.31 4.79 -14.71
C GLU A 252 10.71 4.64 -16.12
N VAL A 253 9.53 5.17 -16.34
CA VAL A 253 8.78 5.06 -17.60
C VAL A 253 8.62 6.40 -18.33
N SER A 254 9.15 7.48 -17.77
CA SER A 254 9.09 8.82 -18.34
C SER A 254 10.25 9.11 -19.29
N GLU A 255 10.11 10.16 -20.11
CA GLU A 255 11.19 10.67 -20.95
C GLU A 255 12.30 11.31 -20.08
N PRO A 256 13.55 11.38 -20.56
CA PRO A 256 14.71 11.76 -19.72
C PRO A 256 14.56 13.05 -18.94
N GLU A 257 14.02 14.11 -19.56
CA GLU A 257 13.82 15.40 -18.88
C GLU A 257 12.76 15.35 -17.80
N GLU A 258 11.64 14.68 -18.08
CA GLU A 258 10.57 14.46 -17.12
C GLU A 258 11.06 13.58 -15.98
N ALA A 259 11.75 12.49 -16.28
CA ALA A 259 12.33 11.58 -15.31
C ALA A 259 13.29 12.28 -14.35
N ALA A 260 14.12 13.21 -14.85
CA ALA A 260 15.02 14.01 -14.03
C ALA A 260 14.24 14.91 -13.06
N ARG A 261 13.17 15.57 -13.52
CA ARG A 261 12.31 16.40 -12.68
C ARG A 261 11.62 15.59 -11.60
N LEU A 262 11.04 14.44 -11.95
CA LEU A 262 10.36 13.55 -11.01
C LEU A 262 11.31 13.01 -9.93
N ARG A 263 12.53 12.63 -10.31
CA ARG A 263 13.56 12.18 -9.34
C ARG A 263 14.02 13.32 -8.44
N ALA A 264 14.20 14.53 -8.96
CA ALA A 264 14.55 15.69 -8.16
C ALA A 264 13.47 16.02 -7.13
N GLU A 265 12.19 15.94 -7.52
CA GLU A 265 11.06 16.13 -6.60
C GLU A 265 11.02 15.02 -5.53
N ALA A 266 11.15 13.76 -5.93
CA ALA A 266 11.24 12.65 -4.99
C ALA A 266 12.39 12.87 -3.98
N GLY A 267 13.56 13.34 -4.44
CA GLY A 267 14.69 13.66 -3.58
C GLY A 267 14.39 14.76 -2.56
N ARG A 268 13.72 15.84 -2.98
CA ARG A 268 13.29 16.91 -2.06
C ARG A 268 12.34 16.40 -0.98
N LEU A 269 11.36 15.57 -1.35
CA LEU A 269 10.42 14.98 -0.40
C LEU A 269 11.11 14.04 0.58
N VAL A 270 12.02 13.18 0.12
CA VAL A 270 12.82 12.30 0.98
C VAL A 270 13.63 13.10 1.99
N GLN A 271 14.29 14.19 1.55
CA GLN A 271 15.04 15.07 2.46
C GLN A 271 14.11 15.77 3.47
N ALA A 272 12.96 16.26 3.03
CA ALA A 272 11.98 16.91 3.91
C ALA A 272 11.40 15.95 4.96
N LEU A 273 11.38 14.64 4.66
CA LEU A 273 10.93 13.57 5.58
C LEU A 273 12.09 12.94 6.39
N GLY A 274 13.27 13.59 6.46
CA GLY A 274 14.37 13.08 7.25
C GLY A 274 15.11 11.87 6.64
N GLY A 275 15.09 11.72 5.32
CA GLY A 275 15.78 10.62 4.63
C GLY A 275 14.91 9.35 4.45
N VAL A 276 13.60 9.47 4.53
CA VAL A 276 12.65 8.34 4.40
C VAL A 276 11.91 8.42 3.05
N PRO A 277 11.73 7.31 2.34
CA PRO A 277 12.17 5.93 2.64
C PRO A 277 13.67 5.72 2.44
N VAL A 278 14.31 5.03 3.37
CA VAL A 278 15.77 4.81 3.33
C VAL A 278 16.22 4.02 2.09
N TRP A 279 15.42 3.05 1.63
CA TRP A 279 15.71 2.24 0.43
C TRP A 279 15.62 3.03 -0.88
N LEU A 280 15.03 4.23 -0.86
CA LEU A 280 14.93 5.11 -2.02
C LEU A 280 16.14 6.06 -2.11
N VAL A 281 16.76 6.40 -0.98
CA VAL A 281 17.90 7.35 -0.92
C VAL A 281 19.03 6.94 -1.86
N GLY A 282 19.48 5.67 -1.80
CA GLY A 282 20.54 5.15 -2.67
C GLY A 282 20.17 5.23 -4.16
N ARG A 283 18.94 4.85 -4.51
CA ARG A 283 18.44 4.86 -5.89
C ARG A 283 18.34 6.27 -6.49
N LEU A 284 18.05 7.28 -5.69
CA LEU A 284 18.02 8.69 -6.12
C LEU A 284 19.42 9.29 -6.27
N GLY A 285 20.39 8.85 -5.44
CA GLY A 285 21.79 9.29 -5.50
C GLY A 285 22.56 8.75 -6.71
N GLU A 286 22.26 7.52 -7.15
CA GLU A 286 22.87 6.91 -8.35
C GLU A 286 22.44 7.54 -9.67
N ALA A 287 21.33 8.30 -9.66
CA ALA A 287 20.75 8.96 -10.84
C ALA A 287 21.33 10.37 -11.12
N ALA A 288 22.26 10.89 -10.31
CA ALA A 288 23.01 12.09 -10.65
C ALA A 288 23.92 11.76 -11.84
N PRO A 289 23.84 12.48 -13.00
CA PRO A 289 24.76 12.25 -14.09
C PRO A 289 26.14 12.68 -13.64
N THR A 290 27.02 11.73 -13.29
CA THR A 290 28.45 11.95 -13.30
C THR A 290 28.81 12.24 -14.74
N GLY A 291 28.97 13.52 -15.08
CA GLY A 291 29.54 13.99 -16.32
C GLY A 291 31.00 13.50 -16.42
N GLY A 292 31.16 12.21 -16.76
CA GLY A 292 32.43 11.64 -17.18
C GLY A 292 32.38 11.40 -18.68
N PRO A 293 33.53 11.54 -19.39
CA PRO A 293 33.57 11.40 -20.85
C PRO A 293 33.14 9.99 -21.29
N PRO A 294 32.48 9.83 -22.46
CA PRO A 294 32.05 8.54 -22.97
C PRO A 294 33.26 7.67 -23.30
N GLY A 295 33.48 6.60 -22.57
CA GLY A 295 34.56 5.67 -22.93
C GLY A 295 35.09 4.70 -21.88
N ALA A 296 34.39 4.38 -20.80
CA ALA A 296 34.82 3.26 -19.95
C ALA A 296 33.86 2.06 -20.11
N PRO A 297 34.35 0.82 -20.37
CA PRO A 297 33.51 -0.36 -20.45
C PRO A 297 32.92 -0.67 -19.07
N ARG A 298 31.59 -0.91 -19.04
CA ARG A 298 30.88 -1.32 -17.84
C ARG A 298 31.45 -2.65 -17.36
N GLY A 299 32.11 -2.62 -16.19
CA GLY A 299 32.58 -3.80 -15.50
C GLY A 299 31.41 -4.75 -15.19
N ALA A 300 31.72 -6.04 -15.31
CA ALA A 300 30.82 -7.14 -15.02
C ALA A 300 30.26 -7.09 -13.58
N PRO A 301 29.09 -7.72 -13.32
CA PRO A 301 28.51 -7.75 -11.97
C PRO A 301 29.47 -8.44 -10.98
N PRO A 302 29.48 -8.05 -9.71
CA PRO A 302 30.31 -8.71 -8.71
C PRO A 302 29.85 -10.15 -8.53
N SER A 303 30.67 -11.07 -9.01
CA SER A 303 30.55 -12.49 -8.76
C SER A 303 31.09 -12.83 -7.37
N ALA A 304 30.35 -13.70 -6.68
CA ALA A 304 30.79 -14.63 -5.65
C ALA A 304 31.22 -14.08 -4.29
N ARG A 305 30.45 -14.51 -3.32
CA ARG A 305 30.84 -14.56 -1.89
C ARG A 305 32.19 -15.25 -1.73
N PRO A 306 33.06 -14.80 -0.81
CA PRO A 306 34.27 -15.52 -0.47
C PRO A 306 33.95 -16.87 0.17
N GLY A 307 34.65 -17.91 -0.29
CA GLY A 307 34.47 -19.27 0.13
C GLY A 307 34.72 -19.47 1.63
N VAL A 308 33.86 -20.28 2.23
CA VAL A 308 34.07 -20.88 3.55
C VAL A 308 35.31 -21.78 3.47
N PRO A 309 36.32 -21.67 4.37
CA PRO A 309 37.45 -22.58 4.38
C PRO A 309 36.99 -23.99 4.76
N SER A 310 37.37 -24.95 3.93
CA SER A 310 37.22 -26.38 4.19
C SER A 310 37.95 -26.80 5.46
N VAL A 311 37.20 -27.39 6.40
CA VAL A 311 37.78 -28.07 7.56
C VAL A 311 38.34 -29.41 7.07
N PRO A 312 39.59 -29.79 7.40
CA PRO A 312 40.16 -31.08 7.05
C PRO A 312 39.51 -32.19 7.89
N ASN A 313 39.13 -33.25 7.20
CA ASN A 313 38.57 -34.47 7.78
C ASN A 313 39.67 -35.29 8.48
N PRO A 314 39.60 -35.60 9.79
CA PRO A 314 40.52 -36.53 10.41
C PRO A 314 39.91 -37.95 10.36
N GLY A 315 40.37 -38.74 9.41
CA GLY A 315 39.90 -40.11 9.31
C GLY A 315 40.80 -41.01 8.48
N ARG A 316 41.91 -41.47 9.06
CA ARG A 316 42.42 -42.84 8.97
C ARG A 316 43.19 -43.16 10.21
#